data_2712c269ee638af3996514e262deab17
#
_entry.id   2712c269ee638af3996514e262deab17
#
_cell.length_a   1.000
_cell.length_b   1.000
_cell.length_c   1.000
_cell.angle_alpha   90.00
_cell.angle_beta   90.00
_cell.angle_gamma   90.00
#
_symmetry.space_group_name_H-M   'P 1'
#
loop_
_entity.id
_entity.type
_entity.pdbx_description
1 polymer ?
#
loop_
_entity_poly.entity_id
_entity_poly.type
_entity_poly.pdbx_seq_one_letter_code
_entity_poly.pdbx_strand_id
1 'polypeptide(L)'
;MAVEQLSRSRLFFLIGALTFATHAPCADEAPQWPTPAGDFANTRFSPLKEVTAGNVTSLKLSFSFSTGQLRGHEAAPIVTNDTMYLVTPFPNVLFALALDRPGAPMKWKFEPKPNPSAQGVACCDPVNRGATYADGKVFFNTLDGQTLAVDAKDGHEIWRTPLGDIGRGETMTMAPLVVNGKVLVGNSGGEFGVRGWLTALDANDGHPLWRAYSTGPDSEVLIGSDFKPFYSGDRGKDLGMRSWPADAWQRGGGTVWGWLSYDPELNLLYYGTANPGPWNAEQRPGDNKWTAGIFARNPDTGAAKWFYQWSPHDLFDYDGVNENVLFELQIGGQTRKVLAHADRNGYLYVLDRVTGEVLSATPFVHVNTISSVDLETGRPNYVDAKKPTMGKTVRDICPHAGGGKDWQPSAYSPITHYLYIPHQNLCQDEEAVSANYIAGTPYVGANVVMHAGPGGHRGVFTAWDVVAAKPAWEITENFPVWSGALATAGGLVFYGTMDGWFKAVDASNGRLLWQFKAGSGIIGQPVSYRGPDGKQYVAVLAGVGGWAGAVVTGKFDTRDVSAGNGWGGVMADLPAHTEQGGMLYVFSLP
;
A
#
# COMPACT_ATOMS: atom_id res chain seq x y z
N MET A 1 -34.14 38.38 -78.25
CA MET A 1 -32.90 39.07 -78.60
C MET A 1 -32.60 40.01 -77.46
N ALA A 2 -31.90 39.53 -76.42
CA ALA A 2 -31.26 40.37 -75.43
C ALA A 2 -30.21 39.50 -74.79
N VAL A 3 -28.97 39.91 -74.86
CA VAL A 3 -27.79 39.24 -74.28
C VAL A 3 -27.62 39.80 -72.88
N GLU A 4 -27.69 38.99 -71.88
CA GLU A 4 -27.40 39.34 -70.49
C GLU A 4 -25.96 39.02 -70.14
N GLN A 5 -25.25 40.02 -69.63
CA GLN A 5 -23.88 39.94 -69.13
C GLN A 5 -23.86 39.33 -67.73
N LEU A 6 -23.10 38.32 -67.55
CA LEU A 6 -22.79 37.71 -66.23
C LEU A 6 -21.62 38.45 -65.57
N SER A 7 -21.93 39.10 -64.47
CA SER A 7 -20.97 39.72 -63.55
C SER A 7 -20.19 38.63 -62.78
N ARG A 8 -18.85 38.64 -62.84
CA ARG A 8 -17.93 37.75 -62.03
C ARG A 8 -17.64 38.44 -60.71
N SER A 9 -18.26 37.95 -59.63
CA SER A 9 -17.84 38.25 -58.24
C SER A 9 -16.62 37.45 -57.87
N ARG A 10 -15.50 38.10 -57.55
CA ARG A 10 -14.29 37.48 -57.00
C ARG A 10 -14.49 37.32 -55.51
N LEU A 11 -14.53 36.04 -55.08
CA LEU A 11 -14.52 35.63 -53.67
C LEU A 11 -13.05 35.61 -53.20
N PHE A 12 -12.69 36.53 -52.30
CA PHE A 12 -11.40 36.52 -51.60
C PHE A 12 -11.49 35.49 -50.47
N PHE A 13 -10.75 34.40 -50.58
CA PHE A 13 -10.48 33.50 -49.44
C PHE A 13 -9.40 34.15 -48.57
N LEU A 14 -9.80 34.58 -47.36
CA LEU A 14 -8.86 34.89 -46.30
C LEU A 14 -8.39 33.52 -45.70
N ILE A 15 -7.15 33.13 -45.99
CA ILE A 15 -6.48 32.05 -45.29
C ILE A 15 -6.04 32.59 -43.94
N GLY A 16 -6.83 32.31 -42.90
CA GLY A 16 -6.42 32.52 -41.53
C GLY A 16 -5.33 31.50 -41.17
N ALA A 17 -4.10 31.96 -41.00
CA ALA A 17 -3.02 31.18 -40.44
C ALA A 17 -3.34 30.89 -38.99
N LEU A 18 -3.79 29.64 -38.67
CA LEU A 18 -3.81 29.12 -37.31
C LEU A 18 -2.34 28.91 -36.91
N THR A 19 -1.80 29.82 -36.13
CA THR A 19 -0.56 29.58 -35.36
C THR A 19 -0.86 28.57 -34.28
N PHE A 20 -0.53 27.31 -34.52
CA PHE A 20 -0.36 26.33 -33.45
C PHE A 20 0.78 26.85 -32.58
N ALA A 21 0.45 27.33 -31.38
CA ALA A 21 1.43 27.52 -30.33
C ALA A 21 1.94 26.13 -29.95
N THR A 22 3.09 25.78 -30.51
CA THR A 22 3.87 24.63 -30.01
C THR A 22 4.28 25.02 -28.60
N HIS A 23 3.63 24.45 -27.59
CA HIS A 23 4.17 24.44 -26.25
C HIS A 23 5.54 23.77 -26.36
N ALA A 24 6.60 24.58 -26.18
CA ALA A 24 7.92 24.02 -25.94
C ALA A 24 7.79 23.06 -24.74
N PRO A 25 8.36 21.86 -24.80
CA PRO A 25 8.42 21.01 -23.62
C PRO A 25 9.13 21.82 -22.54
N CYS A 26 8.47 21.98 -21.40
CA CYS A 26 9.06 22.50 -20.18
C CYS A 26 10.38 21.74 -19.97
N ALA A 27 11.46 22.43 -19.65
CA ALA A 27 12.74 21.81 -19.33
C ALA A 27 12.48 20.63 -18.40
N ASP A 28 13.04 19.45 -18.74
CA ASP A 28 12.89 18.21 -18.00
C ASP A 28 13.05 18.47 -16.49
N GLU A 29 11.94 18.58 -15.77
CA GLU A 29 11.99 18.59 -14.31
C GLU A 29 12.62 17.25 -13.88
N ALA A 30 13.71 17.36 -13.13
CA ALA A 30 14.45 16.19 -12.67
C ALA A 30 13.48 15.24 -11.94
N PRO A 31 13.47 13.95 -12.26
CA PRO A 31 12.56 12.99 -11.63
C PRO A 31 12.66 13.06 -10.11
N GLN A 32 11.58 13.46 -9.50
CA GLN A 32 11.40 13.58 -8.05
C GLN A 32 10.61 12.39 -7.52
N TRP A 33 10.53 12.26 -6.19
CA TRP A 33 9.77 11.20 -5.53
C TRP A 33 8.89 11.80 -4.42
N PRO A 34 7.83 12.56 -4.77
CA PRO A 34 7.08 13.39 -3.81
C PRO A 34 6.10 12.59 -2.93
N THR A 35 5.81 11.34 -3.28
CA THR A 35 4.92 10.43 -2.55
C THR A 35 5.61 9.09 -2.32
N PRO A 36 5.16 8.24 -1.40
CA PRO A 36 5.79 6.93 -1.16
C PRO A 36 5.91 6.05 -2.41
N ALA A 37 4.96 6.16 -3.34
CA ALA A 37 4.97 5.39 -4.58
C ALA A 37 5.67 6.11 -5.76
N GLY A 38 6.01 7.38 -5.60
CA GLY A 38 6.54 8.23 -6.67
C GLY A 38 5.46 8.80 -7.59
N ASP A 39 4.35 8.10 -7.77
CA ASP A 39 3.21 8.48 -8.62
C ASP A 39 1.86 8.14 -7.98
N PHE A 40 0.78 8.59 -8.61
CA PHE A 40 -0.60 8.29 -8.18
C PHE A 40 -1.09 6.89 -8.55
N ALA A 41 -0.41 6.24 -9.49
CA ALA A 41 -0.78 4.92 -9.99
C ALA A 41 -0.17 3.78 -9.16
N ASN A 42 0.62 4.09 -8.14
CA ASN A 42 1.35 3.15 -7.30
C ASN A 42 2.34 2.26 -8.08
N THR A 43 2.91 2.77 -9.19
CA THR A 43 3.80 1.94 -10.01
C THR A 43 5.14 1.66 -9.37
N ARG A 44 5.63 2.55 -8.51
CA ARG A 44 7.00 2.49 -7.96
C ARG A 44 8.05 2.24 -9.04
N PHE A 45 7.84 2.91 -10.17
CA PHE A 45 8.72 2.87 -11.32
C PHE A 45 9.48 4.19 -11.47
N SER A 46 10.81 4.10 -11.51
CA SER A 46 11.65 5.25 -11.82
C SER A 46 12.02 5.27 -13.30
N PRO A 47 11.78 6.38 -14.02
CA PRO A 47 12.20 6.52 -15.42
C PRO A 47 13.72 6.71 -15.57
N LEU A 48 14.47 6.82 -14.47
CA LEU A 48 15.91 6.98 -14.48
C LEU A 48 16.61 5.70 -14.94
N LYS A 49 17.64 5.86 -15.77
CA LYS A 49 18.37 4.76 -16.42
C LYS A 49 19.89 4.93 -16.41
N GLU A 50 20.44 5.73 -15.52
CA GLU A 50 21.89 5.87 -15.37
C GLU A 50 22.47 4.64 -14.66
N VAL A 51 21.78 4.15 -13.63
CA VAL A 51 22.11 2.87 -12.98
C VAL A 51 21.40 1.75 -13.77
N THR A 52 22.21 0.87 -14.34
CA THR A 52 21.74 -0.21 -15.26
C THR A 52 22.24 -1.56 -14.80
N ALA A 53 21.70 -2.64 -15.39
CA ALA A 53 22.21 -4.00 -15.19
C ALA A 53 23.70 -4.15 -15.53
N GLY A 54 24.26 -3.31 -16.43
CA GLY A 54 25.67 -3.34 -16.84
C GLY A 54 26.62 -2.63 -15.88
N ASN A 55 26.14 -1.69 -15.02
CA ASN A 55 27.02 -0.90 -14.15
C ASN A 55 26.62 -0.91 -12.66
N VAL A 56 25.52 -1.57 -12.30
CA VAL A 56 25.01 -1.61 -10.91
C VAL A 56 26.04 -2.17 -9.90
N THR A 57 26.95 -3.03 -10.35
CA THR A 57 28.07 -3.54 -9.52
C THR A 57 29.01 -2.45 -9.02
N SER A 58 28.97 -1.27 -9.66
CA SER A 58 29.75 -0.09 -9.26
C SER A 58 29.03 0.82 -8.27
N LEU A 59 27.77 0.51 -7.90
CA LEU A 59 27.03 1.29 -6.89
C LEU A 59 27.80 1.33 -5.58
N LYS A 60 27.93 2.54 -5.02
CA LYS A 60 28.58 2.79 -3.73
C LYS A 60 27.67 3.59 -2.81
N LEU A 61 27.85 3.39 -1.52
CA LEU A 61 27.22 4.22 -0.50
C LEU A 61 27.72 5.67 -0.67
N SER A 62 26.80 6.59 -0.96
CA SER A 62 27.06 8.02 -1.08
C SER A 62 27.01 8.70 0.27
N PHE A 63 25.99 8.41 1.05
CA PHE A 63 25.84 8.84 2.44
C PHE A 63 24.86 7.94 3.18
N SER A 64 24.86 8.06 4.50
CA SER A 64 23.87 7.44 5.38
C SER A 64 23.44 8.44 6.46
N PHE A 65 22.23 8.22 7.01
CA PHE A 65 21.68 9.05 8.07
C PHE A 65 21.02 8.18 9.12
N SER A 66 21.35 8.40 10.42
CA SER A 66 20.68 7.72 11.53
C SER A 66 19.43 8.47 11.95
N THR A 67 18.29 7.76 11.96
CA THR A 67 17.02 8.34 12.46
C THR A 67 16.95 8.40 13.97
N GLY A 68 17.82 7.66 14.68
CA GLY A 68 17.80 7.53 16.14
C GLY A 68 16.64 6.69 16.68
N GLN A 69 15.81 6.06 15.81
CA GLN A 69 14.71 5.21 16.22
C GLN A 69 15.03 3.74 15.93
N LEU A 70 14.75 2.85 16.90
CA LEU A 70 15.09 1.42 16.84
C LEU A 70 13.81 0.56 16.64
N ARG A 71 12.91 1.00 15.75
CA ARG A 71 11.65 0.35 15.42
C ARG A 71 11.54 0.10 13.92
N GLY A 72 10.47 -0.56 13.50
CA GLY A 72 10.21 -0.90 12.11
C GLY A 72 10.08 0.32 11.18
N HIS A 73 11.03 0.51 10.27
CA HIS A 73 11.06 1.60 9.29
C HIS A 73 10.38 1.17 7.99
N GLU A 74 9.04 1.30 7.92
CA GLU A 74 8.24 0.94 6.74
C GLU A 74 8.15 2.08 5.71
N ALA A 75 8.55 3.31 6.07
CA ALA A 75 8.39 4.48 5.23
C ALA A 75 9.28 4.46 3.97
N ALA A 76 8.80 5.10 2.91
CA ALA A 76 9.63 5.54 1.80
C ALA A 76 10.23 6.91 2.12
N PRO A 77 11.52 7.18 1.81
CA PRO A 77 12.00 8.54 1.67
C PRO A 77 11.22 9.27 0.58
N ILE A 78 10.86 10.54 0.78
CA ILE A 78 10.32 11.37 -0.30
C ILE A 78 11.30 12.46 -0.65
N VAL A 79 11.40 12.79 -1.94
CA VAL A 79 12.39 13.73 -2.47
C VAL A 79 11.73 14.76 -3.36
N THR A 80 11.96 16.03 -3.05
CA THR A 80 11.55 17.14 -3.90
C THR A 80 12.65 18.18 -3.95
N ASN A 81 12.96 18.68 -5.13
CA ASN A 81 14.03 19.66 -5.35
C ASN A 81 15.37 19.17 -4.75
N ASP A 82 15.90 19.91 -3.79
CA ASP A 82 17.16 19.67 -3.09
C ASP A 82 16.96 19.05 -1.69
N THR A 83 15.78 18.53 -1.38
CA THR A 83 15.43 18.08 -0.03
C THR A 83 14.87 16.67 -0.02
N MET A 84 15.37 15.84 0.88
CA MET A 84 14.78 14.54 1.23
C MET A 84 14.08 14.65 2.57
N TYR A 85 12.85 14.14 2.65
CA TYR A 85 12.07 14.06 3.89
C TYR A 85 11.91 12.61 4.33
N LEU A 86 12.08 12.39 5.63
CA LEU A 86 12.00 11.07 6.27
C LEU A 86 11.05 11.16 7.46
N VAL A 87 10.03 10.31 7.51
CA VAL A 87 9.21 10.12 8.71
C VAL A 87 9.59 8.81 9.38
N THR A 88 9.72 8.84 10.71
CA THR A 88 10.08 7.65 11.50
C THR A 88 8.84 6.87 11.96
N PRO A 89 8.98 5.60 12.36
CA PRO A 89 8.00 4.98 13.27
C PRO A 89 7.82 5.86 14.51
N PHE A 90 6.93 5.49 15.43
CA PHE A 90 6.76 6.25 16.68
C PHE A 90 8.14 6.63 17.28
N PRO A 91 8.35 7.89 17.64
CA PRO A 91 7.41 8.98 17.85
C PRO A 91 7.09 9.85 16.60
N ASN A 92 7.21 9.32 15.39
CA ASN A 92 6.84 9.94 14.12
C ASN A 92 7.61 11.26 13.82
N VAL A 93 8.90 11.27 14.12
CA VAL A 93 9.76 12.42 13.83
C VAL A 93 9.91 12.60 12.33
N LEU A 94 9.72 13.82 11.85
CA LEU A 94 9.95 14.18 10.45
C LEU A 94 11.28 14.92 10.33
N PHE A 95 12.16 14.42 9.45
CA PHE A 95 13.46 15.02 9.12
C PHE A 95 13.46 15.58 7.71
N ALA A 96 14.18 16.68 7.49
CA ALA A 96 14.54 17.20 6.18
C ALA A 96 16.07 17.23 6.04
N LEU A 97 16.57 16.62 4.95
CA LEU A 97 18.00 16.52 4.64
C LEU A 97 18.33 17.35 3.40
N ALA A 98 19.47 18.06 3.42
CA ALA A 98 19.94 18.92 2.34
C ALA A 98 20.73 18.11 1.30
N LEU A 99 20.10 17.74 0.18
CA LEU A 99 20.74 16.97 -0.89
C LEU A 99 21.75 17.77 -1.71
N ASP A 100 21.69 19.10 -1.65
CA ASP A 100 22.60 20.05 -2.30
C ASP A 100 23.95 20.22 -1.54
N ARG A 101 24.12 19.55 -0.39
CA ARG A 101 25.30 19.64 0.46
C ARG A 101 25.96 18.28 0.65
N PRO A 102 27.29 18.21 0.70
CA PRO A 102 28.02 16.96 0.94
C PRO A 102 27.54 16.26 2.22
N GLY A 103 27.26 14.95 2.10
CA GLY A 103 26.77 14.12 3.22
C GLY A 103 25.32 14.38 3.63
N ALA A 104 24.58 15.17 2.86
CA ALA A 104 23.16 15.48 3.07
C ALA A 104 22.82 15.84 4.53
N PRO A 105 23.42 16.91 5.10
CA PRO A 105 23.18 17.27 6.51
C PRO A 105 21.71 17.64 6.74
N MET A 106 21.25 17.44 7.97
CA MET A 106 19.89 17.80 8.38
C MET A 106 19.68 19.33 8.22
N LYS A 107 18.61 19.72 7.48
CA LYS A 107 18.11 21.10 7.39
C LYS A 107 17.33 21.45 8.65
N TRP A 108 16.38 20.61 8.99
CA TRP A 108 15.52 20.74 10.17
C TRP A 108 14.96 19.37 10.56
N LYS A 109 14.41 19.29 11.77
CA LYS A 109 13.56 18.19 12.24
C LYS A 109 12.31 18.74 12.90
N PHE A 110 11.20 18.01 12.78
CA PHE A 110 9.96 18.29 13.47
C PHE A 110 9.58 17.10 14.36
N GLU A 111 9.30 17.37 15.64
CA GLU A 111 8.93 16.39 16.66
C GLU A 111 7.45 16.59 17.03
N PRO A 112 6.51 15.78 16.51
CA PRO A 112 5.07 15.98 16.71
C PRO A 112 4.60 15.71 18.12
N LYS A 113 5.36 14.93 18.92
CA LYS A 113 5.06 14.54 20.30
C LYS A 113 3.70 13.84 20.45
N PRO A 114 3.48 12.73 19.71
CA PRO A 114 2.23 11.98 19.83
C PRO A 114 2.06 11.38 21.21
N ASN A 115 0.80 11.09 21.59
CA ASN A 115 0.49 10.46 22.86
C ASN A 115 1.15 9.07 22.94
N PRO A 116 2.03 8.82 23.94
CA PRO A 116 2.76 7.55 24.05
C PRO A 116 1.85 6.33 24.29
N SER A 117 0.63 6.52 24.80
CA SER A 117 -0.34 5.45 24.99
C SER A 117 -0.80 4.81 23.67
N ALA A 118 -0.63 5.49 22.54
CA ALA A 118 -0.93 4.93 21.22
C ALA A 118 -0.13 3.65 20.90
N GLN A 119 1.07 3.49 21.47
CA GLN A 119 1.88 2.28 21.29
C GLN A 119 1.22 1.02 21.87
N GLY A 120 0.42 1.17 22.95
CA GLY A 120 -0.27 0.05 23.60
C GLY A 120 -1.48 -0.47 22.81
N VAL A 121 -1.97 0.30 21.84
CA VAL A 121 -3.12 -0.05 20.99
C VAL A 121 -2.74 -0.16 19.50
N ALA A 122 -1.46 -0.11 19.17
CA ALA A 122 -0.95 -0.42 17.83
C ALA A 122 -0.76 -1.94 17.72
N CYS A 123 -1.65 -2.64 17.03
CA CYS A 123 -1.67 -4.12 17.01
C CYS A 123 -0.36 -4.74 16.49
N CYS A 124 0.26 -4.12 15.52
CA CYS A 124 1.24 -4.75 14.64
C CYS A 124 2.56 -3.96 14.55
N ASP A 125 3.02 -3.37 15.65
CA ASP A 125 4.16 -2.45 15.82
C ASP A 125 3.81 -0.98 15.50
N PRO A 126 4.41 0.01 16.20
CA PRO A 126 4.13 1.44 16.03
C PRO A 126 4.83 2.02 14.78
N VAL A 127 4.51 1.47 13.61
CA VAL A 127 5.07 1.83 12.30
C VAL A 127 4.49 3.12 11.72
N ASN A 128 5.15 3.65 10.68
CA ASN A 128 4.64 4.72 9.82
C ASN A 128 5.06 4.41 8.38
N ARG A 129 4.12 4.50 7.42
CA ARG A 129 4.35 4.11 6.02
C ARG A 129 4.77 5.25 5.11
N GLY A 130 4.89 6.48 5.65
CA GLY A 130 5.48 7.58 4.90
C GLY A 130 4.76 8.91 5.03
N ALA A 131 5.28 9.87 4.30
CA ALA A 131 4.76 11.21 4.16
C ALA A 131 4.53 11.52 2.67
N THR A 132 3.80 12.60 2.39
CA THR A 132 3.57 13.10 1.02
C THR A 132 3.87 14.59 0.99
N TYR A 133 4.57 15.02 -0.06
CA TYR A 133 4.80 16.44 -0.35
C TYR A 133 3.78 16.94 -1.36
N ALA A 134 3.19 18.09 -1.10
CA ALA A 134 2.41 18.85 -2.06
C ALA A 134 2.43 20.34 -1.71
N ASP A 135 2.55 21.21 -2.71
CA ASP A 135 2.40 22.66 -2.59
C ASP A 135 3.18 23.30 -1.44
N GLY A 136 4.45 22.92 -1.28
CA GLY A 136 5.33 23.47 -0.23
C GLY A 136 5.09 22.90 1.18
N LYS A 137 4.26 21.89 1.32
CA LYS A 137 3.92 21.26 2.59
C LYS A 137 4.29 19.77 2.59
N VAL A 138 4.64 19.23 3.74
CA VAL A 138 4.80 17.81 3.99
C VAL A 138 3.66 17.34 4.89
N PHE A 139 2.89 16.37 4.41
CA PHE A 139 1.76 15.80 5.13
C PHE A 139 2.12 14.40 5.63
N PHE A 140 1.81 14.11 6.89
CA PHE A 140 2.01 12.80 7.49
C PHE A 140 1.05 12.57 8.67
N ASN A 141 0.93 11.32 9.07
CA ASN A 141 0.10 10.93 10.21
C ASN A 141 0.96 10.60 11.43
N THR A 142 0.41 10.81 12.62
CA THR A 142 0.98 10.28 13.86
C THR A 142 0.17 9.09 14.37
N LEU A 143 0.83 8.20 15.09
CA LEU A 143 0.25 6.95 15.56
C LEU A 143 -1.02 7.17 16.43
N ASP A 144 -1.07 8.28 17.16
CA ASP A 144 -2.20 8.65 18.03
C ASP A 144 -3.40 9.27 17.28
N GLY A 145 -3.47 9.06 15.96
CA GLY A 145 -4.66 9.41 15.18
C GLY A 145 -4.72 10.87 14.75
N GLN A 146 -3.59 11.55 14.53
CA GLN A 146 -3.57 12.92 14.02
C GLN A 146 -2.95 12.99 12.62
N THR A 147 -3.45 13.90 11.79
CA THR A 147 -2.84 14.30 10.52
C THR A 147 -2.26 15.70 10.64
N LEU A 148 -1.05 15.89 10.13
CA LEU A 148 -0.30 17.15 10.21
C LEU A 148 0.13 17.63 8.84
N ALA A 149 0.18 18.95 8.67
CA ALA A 149 0.91 19.63 7.61
C ALA A 149 2.05 20.46 8.23
N VAL A 150 3.24 20.26 7.69
CA VAL A 150 4.46 20.97 8.09
C VAL A 150 5.01 21.71 6.89
N ASP A 151 5.47 22.95 7.09
CA ASP A 151 6.13 23.74 6.04
C ASP A 151 7.41 23.02 5.58
N ALA A 152 7.51 22.76 4.29
CA ALA A 152 8.63 22.02 3.72
C ALA A 152 9.98 22.77 3.78
N LYS A 153 9.96 24.10 3.91
CA LYS A 153 11.15 24.94 3.90
C LYS A 153 11.86 24.96 5.25
N ASP A 154 11.11 25.11 6.34
CA ASP A 154 11.68 25.35 7.67
C ASP A 154 11.15 24.42 8.78
N GLY A 155 10.17 23.57 8.49
CA GLY A 155 9.67 22.55 9.40
C GLY A 155 8.69 23.03 10.46
N HIS A 156 8.14 24.26 10.36
CA HIS A 156 7.10 24.67 11.30
C HIS A 156 5.76 23.98 11.02
N GLU A 157 4.98 23.70 12.05
CA GLU A 157 3.63 23.15 11.93
C GLU A 157 2.67 24.19 11.36
N ILE A 158 2.01 23.86 10.25
CA ILE A 158 0.98 24.72 9.63
C ILE A 158 -0.37 24.42 10.25
N TRP A 159 -0.74 23.15 10.31
CA TRP A 159 -1.97 22.71 10.96
C TRP A 159 -1.85 21.26 11.46
N ARG A 160 -2.75 20.90 12.39
CA ARG A 160 -2.90 19.58 12.98
C ARG A 160 -4.37 19.28 13.19
N THR A 161 -4.83 18.09 12.72
CA THR A 161 -6.22 17.67 12.86
C THR A 161 -6.29 16.31 13.55
N PRO A 162 -6.89 16.21 14.74
CA PRO A 162 -7.18 14.95 15.41
C PRO A 162 -8.33 14.24 14.71
N LEU A 163 -8.16 12.96 14.40
CA LEU A 163 -9.12 12.15 13.64
C LEU A 163 -9.48 10.84 14.33
N GLY A 164 -8.51 10.19 15.00
CA GLY A 164 -8.68 8.92 15.69
C GLY A 164 -8.79 9.04 17.21
N ASP A 165 -9.32 7.99 17.84
CA ASP A 165 -9.47 7.87 19.30
C ASP A 165 -8.72 6.63 19.81
N ILE A 166 -7.52 6.84 20.36
CA ILE A 166 -6.70 5.75 20.92
C ILE A 166 -7.36 5.07 22.12
N GLY A 167 -8.29 5.72 22.82
CA GLY A 167 -9.08 5.11 23.89
C GLY A 167 -9.99 3.98 23.39
N ARG A 168 -10.25 3.95 22.07
CA ARG A 168 -11.00 2.89 21.40
C ARG A 168 -10.10 1.93 20.62
N GLY A 169 -8.78 2.15 20.61
CA GLY A 169 -7.83 1.38 19.83
C GLY A 169 -7.62 1.89 18.39
N GLU A 170 -8.03 3.13 18.12
CA GLU A 170 -7.95 3.74 16.78
C GLU A 170 -6.59 4.43 16.60
N THR A 171 -5.81 3.96 15.63
CA THR A 171 -4.49 4.49 15.31
C THR A 171 -4.39 4.86 13.82
N MET A 172 -3.30 5.51 13.40
CA MET A 172 -3.05 5.83 11.98
C MET A 172 -1.60 5.51 11.62
N THR A 173 -1.41 4.62 10.64
CA THR A 173 -0.10 4.13 10.20
C THR A 173 0.19 4.37 8.71
N MET A 174 -0.83 4.69 7.92
CA MET A 174 -0.71 4.91 6.48
C MET A 174 -0.04 6.25 6.12
N ALA A 175 0.52 6.34 4.92
CA ALA A 175 0.91 7.61 4.32
C ALA A 175 -0.32 8.32 3.75
N PRO A 176 -0.48 9.65 3.95
CA PRO A 176 -1.52 10.43 3.28
C PRO A 176 -1.33 10.45 1.76
N LEU A 177 -2.44 10.58 1.01
CA LEU A 177 -2.40 10.93 -0.41
C LEU A 177 -2.99 12.32 -0.61
N VAL A 178 -2.32 13.18 -1.37
CA VAL A 178 -2.81 14.54 -1.66
C VAL A 178 -3.30 14.61 -3.10
N VAL A 179 -4.59 14.92 -3.28
CA VAL A 179 -5.26 14.99 -4.58
C VAL A 179 -6.22 16.17 -4.61
N ASN A 180 -6.16 16.99 -5.65
CA ASN A 180 -7.07 18.12 -5.86
C ASN A 180 -7.20 19.03 -4.62
N GLY A 181 -6.09 19.34 -3.95
CA GLY A 181 -6.08 20.16 -2.74
C GLY A 181 -6.68 19.49 -1.50
N LYS A 182 -6.83 18.18 -1.50
CA LYS A 182 -7.35 17.37 -0.38
C LYS A 182 -6.32 16.37 0.10
N VAL A 183 -6.20 16.24 1.42
CA VAL A 183 -5.38 15.23 2.09
C VAL A 183 -6.29 14.06 2.46
N LEU A 184 -6.07 12.92 1.85
CA LEU A 184 -6.84 11.69 2.03
C LEU A 184 -6.14 10.78 3.03
N VAL A 185 -6.84 10.40 4.10
CA VAL A 185 -6.32 9.57 5.20
C VAL A 185 -7.37 8.62 5.73
N GLY A 186 -6.92 7.47 6.22
CA GLY A 186 -7.77 6.47 6.86
C GLY A 186 -7.20 6.03 8.21
N ASN A 187 -7.85 5.05 8.85
CA ASN A 187 -7.51 4.57 10.18
C ASN A 187 -7.09 3.10 10.21
N SER A 188 -6.45 2.72 11.32
CA SER A 188 -6.12 1.35 11.74
C SER A 188 -6.87 0.99 13.02
N GLY A 189 -6.84 -0.28 13.43
CA GLY A 189 -7.41 -0.74 14.70
C GLY A 189 -8.56 -1.75 14.52
N GLY A 190 -8.63 -2.46 13.39
CA GLY A 190 -9.64 -3.50 13.14
C GLY A 190 -9.69 -4.54 14.25
N GLU A 191 -8.53 -4.99 14.74
CA GLU A 191 -8.34 -5.96 15.83
C GLU A 191 -8.72 -5.43 17.22
N PHE A 192 -9.10 -4.16 17.32
CA PHE A 192 -9.70 -3.52 18.50
C PHE A 192 -11.20 -3.26 18.31
N GLY A 193 -11.80 -3.76 17.23
CA GLY A 193 -13.20 -3.52 16.91
C GLY A 193 -13.47 -2.07 16.47
N VAL A 194 -12.48 -1.41 15.88
CA VAL A 194 -12.61 -0.07 15.30
C VAL A 194 -13.34 -0.14 13.98
N ARG A 195 -14.25 0.78 13.75
CA ARG A 195 -14.94 0.96 12.49
C ARG A 195 -14.07 1.73 11.51
N GLY A 196 -13.83 1.15 10.34
CA GLY A 196 -13.01 1.74 9.30
C GLY A 196 -13.62 2.99 8.66
N TRP A 197 -12.76 3.94 8.28
CA TRP A 197 -13.15 5.14 7.53
C TRP A 197 -12.02 5.67 6.64
N LEU A 198 -12.42 6.43 5.61
CA LEU A 198 -11.57 7.32 4.83
C LEU A 198 -12.08 8.76 4.98
N THR A 199 -11.17 9.70 5.24
CA THR A 199 -11.49 11.13 5.42
C THR A 199 -10.67 11.97 4.45
N ALA A 200 -11.30 13.01 3.88
CA ALA A 200 -10.61 14.06 3.16
C ALA A 200 -10.54 15.32 4.02
N LEU A 201 -9.35 15.91 4.10
CA LEU A 201 -9.09 17.20 4.75
C LEU A 201 -8.74 18.24 3.70
N ASP A 202 -9.06 19.51 3.92
CA ASP A 202 -8.52 20.60 3.12
C ASP A 202 -7.00 20.70 3.33
N ALA A 203 -6.23 20.72 2.25
CA ALA A 203 -4.77 20.76 2.33
C ALA A 203 -4.20 22.09 2.87
N ASN A 204 -5.01 23.16 2.93
CA ASN A 204 -4.55 24.46 3.41
C ASN A 204 -4.65 24.61 4.92
N ASP A 205 -5.75 24.16 5.52
CA ASP A 205 -6.05 24.39 6.93
C ASP A 205 -6.44 23.13 7.74
N GLY A 206 -6.53 21.96 7.06
CA GLY A 206 -6.78 20.67 7.71
C GLY A 206 -8.20 20.42 8.14
N HIS A 207 -9.19 21.28 7.80
CA HIS A 207 -10.57 20.98 8.20
C HIS A 207 -11.14 19.79 7.41
N PRO A 208 -11.95 18.91 8.05
CA PRO A 208 -12.57 17.78 7.38
C PRO A 208 -13.60 18.23 6.35
N LEU A 209 -13.45 17.75 5.11
CA LEU A 209 -14.37 17.99 4.00
C LEU A 209 -15.47 16.93 3.92
N TRP A 210 -15.07 15.68 4.04
CA TRP A 210 -15.98 14.53 4.09
C TRP A 210 -15.31 13.34 4.81
N ARG A 211 -16.16 12.46 5.35
CA ARG A 211 -15.75 11.14 5.89
C ARG A 211 -16.69 10.07 5.36
N ALA A 212 -16.14 8.98 4.82
CA ALA A 212 -16.85 7.80 4.40
C ALA A 212 -16.45 6.61 5.28
N TYR A 213 -17.42 6.01 5.96
CA TYR A 213 -17.20 4.78 6.71
C TYR A 213 -17.16 3.55 5.80
N SER A 214 -16.47 2.50 6.24
CA SER A 214 -16.41 1.23 5.49
C SER A 214 -17.62 0.33 5.77
N THR A 215 -18.34 0.55 6.87
CA THR A 215 -19.52 -0.24 7.27
C THR A 215 -20.64 0.70 7.68
N GLY A 216 -21.89 0.21 7.80
CA GLY A 216 -23.02 1.00 8.26
C GLY A 216 -24.02 1.37 7.15
N PRO A 217 -24.92 2.36 7.40
CA PRO A 217 -25.92 2.78 6.43
C PRO A 217 -25.28 3.48 5.21
N ASP A 218 -25.95 3.41 4.07
CA ASP A 218 -25.49 4.01 2.82
C ASP A 218 -25.15 5.50 2.95
N SER A 219 -25.88 6.22 3.81
CA SER A 219 -25.64 7.64 4.08
C SER A 219 -24.28 7.93 4.72
N GLU A 220 -23.75 7.00 5.54
CA GLU A 220 -22.44 7.14 6.19
C GLU A 220 -21.31 6.53 5.35
N VAL A 221 -21.63 5.52 4.53
CA VAL A 221 -20.70 4.95 3.55
C VAL A 221 -20.56 5.85 2.31
N LEU A 222 -21.39 6.88 2.18
CA LEU A 222 -21.51 7.77 1.03
C LEU A 222 -21.83 7.01 -0.27
N ILE A 223 -22.78 6.07 -0.18
CA ILE A 223 -23.37 5.37 -1.30
C ILE A 223 -24.64 6.10 -1.73
N GLY A 224 -24.70 6.54 -2.97
CA GLY A 224 -25.80 7.29 -3.57
C GLY A 224 -26.23 6.72 -4.92
N SER A 225 -26.99 7.48 -5.70
CA SER A 225 -27.50 7.08 -7.01
C SER A 225 -26.42 6.74 -8.05
N ASP A 226 -25.21 7.27 -7.85
CA ASP A 226 -24.06 7.06 -8.74
C ASP A 226 -23.30 5.76 -8.44
N PHE A 227 -23.66 5.06 -7.38
CA PHE A 227 -23.07 3.78 -7.03
C PHE A 227 -23.59 2.66 -7.95
N LYS A 228 -22.71 2.15 -8.79
CA LYS A 228 -23.04 1.16 -9.83
C LYS A 228 -22.00 0.02 -9.81
N PRO A 229 -22.01 -0.83 -8.78
CA PRO A 229 -21.10 -1.97 -8.75
C PRO A 229 -21.40 -2.95 -9.89
N PHE A 230 -20.36 -3.57 -10.42
CA PHE A 230 -20.47 -4.51 -11.53
C PHE A 230 -21.31 -5.74 -11.13
N TYR A 231 -20.99 -6.34 -9.99
CA TYR A 231 -21.66 -7.56 -9.54
C TYR A 231 -22.98 -7.30 -8.84
N SER A 232 -23.95 -8.17 -9.11
CA SER A 232 -25.30 -8.08 -8.54
C SER A 232 -25.33 -8.24 -7.02
N GLY A 233 -24.42 -9.02 -6.45
CA GLY A 233 -24.27 -9.21 -4.99
C GLY A 233 -23.89 -7.94 -4.22
N ASP A 234 -23.40 -6.92 -4.92
CA ASP A 234 -23.05 -5.62 -4.35
C ASP A 234 -24.13 -4.55 -4.57
N ARG A 235 -25.28 -4.95 -5.12
CA ARG A 235 -26.44 -4.08 -5.36
C ARG A 235 -27.48 -4.27 -4.26
N GLY A 236 -27.86 -3.20 -3.61
CA GLY A 236 -28.87 -3.22 -2.55
C GLY A 236 -28.73 -2.02 -1.64
N LYS A 237 -29.77 -1.75 -0.87
CA LYS A 237 -29.78 -0.63 0.06
C LYS A 237 -29.25 -1.08 1.42
N ASP A 238 -28.41 -0.24 2.04
CA ASP A 238 -27.87 -0.41 3.39
C ASP A 238 -27.18 -1.78 3.59
N LEU A 239 -26.46 -2.28 2.57
CA LEU A 239 -25.76 -3.57 2.66
C LEU A 239 -24.65 -3.54 3.73
N GLY A 240 -24.04 -2.39 4.00
CA GLY A 240 -23.07 -2.21 5.08
C GLY A 240 -23.64 -2.43 6.48
N MET A 241 -24.97 -2.53 6.62
CA MET A 241 -25.65 -2.95 7.86
C MET A 241 -26.29 -4.34 7.69
N ARG A 242 -27.03 -4.55 6.59
CA ARG A 242 -27.90 -5.73 6.41
C ARG A 242 -27.13 -7.04 6.18
N SER A 243 -25.87 -6.97 5.79
CA SER A 243 -24.96 -8.11 5.67
C SER A 243 -24.21 -8.44 6.95
N TRP A 244 -24.64 -7.87 8.08
CA TRP A 244 -24.08 -8.06 9.41
C TRP A 244 -25.17 -8.50 10.39
N PRO A 245 -24.83 -9.21 11.48
CA PRO A 245 -25.73 -9.31 12.64
C PRO A 245 -26.07 -7.92 13.17
N ALA A 246 -27.16 -7.79 13.90
CA ALA A 246 -27.59 -6.53 14.48
C ALA A 246 -26.42 -5.83 15.21
N ASP A 247 -26.19 -4.55 14.90
CA ASP A 247 -25.17 -3.68 15.49
C ASP A 247 -23.69 -4.10 15.36
N ALA A 248 -23.37 -5.31 14.85
CA ALA A 248 -21.98 -5.76 14.70
C ALA A 248 -21.16 -4.88 13.75
N TRP A 249 -21.82 -4.27 12.75
CA TRP A 249 -21.19 -3.34 11.82
C TRP A 249 -20.56 -2.11 12.49
N GLN A 250 -20.99 -1.75 13.71
CA GLN A 250 -20.42 -0.64 14.50
C GLN A 250 -19.01 -0.95 15.04
N ARG A 251 -18.66 -2.24 15.07
CA ARG A 251 -17.38 -2.78 15.50
C ARG A 251 -16.77 -3.65 14.40
N GLY A 252 -17.15 -3.36 13.17
CA GLY A 252 -16.96 -4.26 12.04
C GLY A 252 -15.57 -4.29 11.44
N GLY A 253 -14.61 -3.50 11.87
CA GLY A 253 -13.33 -3.38 11.16
C GLY A 253 -13.50 -2.64 9.82
N GLY A 254 -12.92 -3.18 8.76
CA GLY A 254 -12.91 -2.51 7.45
C GLY A 254 -12.04 -1.25 7.45
N THR A 255 -11.02 -1.19 8.30
CA THR A 255 -10.13 -0.04 8.45
C THR A 255 -9.35 0.22 7.15
N VAL A 256 -8.93 1.48 6.95
CA VAL A 256 -8.25 1.93 5.72
C VAL A 256 -6.84 2.37 6.10
N TRP A 257 -5.94 1.40 6.20
CA TRP A 257 -4.57 1.64 6.70
C TRP A 257 -3.47 1.39 5.66
N GLY A 258 -3.85 0.95 4.46
CA GLY A 258 -2.93 0.62 3.37
C GLY A 258 -2.76 1.76 2.36
N TRP A 259 -2.77 1.41 1.09
CA TRP A 259 -2.41 2.30 0.00
C TRP A 259 -3.63 2.88 -0.71
N LEU A 260 -3.47 4.14 -1.12
CA LEU A 260 -4.43 4.83 -1.98
C LEU A 260 -3.81 5.00 -3.38
N SER A 261 -4.59 4.82 -4.44
CA SER A 261 -4.21 5.19 -5.81
C SER A 261 -5.27 6.06 -6.45
N TYR A 262 -4.84 6.93 -7.37
CA TYR A 262 -5.73 7.90 -8.01
C TYR A 262 -5.52 7.92 -9.52
N ASP A 263 -6.64 7.87 -10.25
CA ASP A 263 -6.68 8.08 -11.69
C ASP A 263 -7.17 9.49 -11.98
N PRO A 264 -6.30 10.42 -12.43
CA PRO A 264 -6.70 11.80 -12.70
C PRO A 264 -7.63 11.96 -13.91
N GLU A 265 -7.57 11.03 -14.87
CA GLU A 265 -8.42 11.07 -16.05
C GLU A 265 -9.87 10.69 -15.73
N LEU A 266 -10.05 9.69 -14.84
CA LEU A 266 -11.37 9.26 -14.38
C LEU A 266 -11.87 10.05 -13.16
N ASN A 267 -10.98 10.81 -12.52
CA ASN A 267 -11.18 11.43 -11.20
C ASN A 267 -11.69 10.41 -10.18
N LEU A 268 -11.02 9.26 -10.14
CA LEU A 268 -11.35 8.15 -9.24
C LEU A 268 -10.18 7.81 -8.32
N LEU A 269 -10.51 7.72 -7.04
CA LEU A 269 -9.66 7.20 -5.97
C LEU A 269 -9.98 5.73 -5.77
N TYR A 270 -8.94 4.87 -5.65
CA TYR A 270 -9.05 3.46 -5.32
C TYR A 270 -8.36 3.17 -4.01
N TYR A 271 -9.03 2.43 -3.13
CA TYR A 271 -8.47 2.02 -1.86
C TYR A 271 -9.14 0.76 -1.32
N GLY A 272 -8.36 -0.03 -0.60
CA GLY A 272 -8.87 -1.24 0.05
C GLY A 272 -9.43 -0.98 1.43
N THR A 273 -10.33 -1.86 1.85
CA THR A 273 -10.84 -1.96 3.22
C THR A 273 -10.33 -3.24 3.87
N ALA A 274 -9.96 -3.16 5.14
CA ALA A 274 -9.43 -4.27 5.91
C ALA A 274 -10.50 -5.34 6.24
N ASN A 275 -10.06 -6.38 6.93
CA ASN A 275 -10.88 -7.49 7.40
C ASN A 275 -12.07 -7.04 8.26
N PRO A 276 -13.12 -7.86 8.38
CA PRO A 276 -14.16 -7.67 9.38
C PRO A 276 -13.71 -8.19 10.75
N GLY A 277 -14.09 -7.51 11.83
CA GLY A 277 -13.84 -7.94 13.20
C GLY A 277 -15.05 -8.62 13.86
N PRO A 278 -14.85 -9.60 14.77
CA PRO A 278 -13.60 -10.31 15.06
C PRO A 278 -13.26 -11.34 13.96
N TRP A 279 -12.06 -11.96 13.99
CA TRP A 279 -11.67 -13.02 13.03
C TRP A 279 -12.61 -14.23 13.11
N ASN A 280 -13.15 -14.54 14.30
CA ASN A 280 -14.19 -15.56 14.44
C ASN A 280 -15.44 -15.20 13.62
N ALA A 281 -15.54 -15.75 12.42
CA ALA A 281 -16.63 -15.48 11.50
C ALA A 281 -18.00 -16.03 11.97
N GLU A 282 -18.03 -17.00 12.87
CA GLU A 282 -19.29 -17.52 13.47
C GLU A 282 -20.01 -16.43 14.30
N GLN A 283 -19.25 -15.42 14.81
CA GLN A 283 -19.82 -14.28 15.55
C GLN A 283 -20.40 -13.19 14.65
N ARG A 284 -20.15 -13.25 13.32
CA ARG A 284 -20.58 -12.23 12.36
C ARG A 284 -21.07 -12.82 11.04
N PRO A 285 -22.09 -13.69 11.05
CA PRO A 285 -22.64 -14.27 9.83
C PRO A 285 -23.08 -13.20 8.82
N GLY A 286 -22.98 -13.53 7.54
CA GLY A 286 -23.23 -12.66 6.40
C GLY A 286 -21.96 -12.24 5.68
N ASP A 287 -22.08 -11.55 4.54
CA ASP A 287 -20.93 -11.13 3.72
C ASP A 287 -20.07 -10.03 4.36
N ASN A 288 -20.55 -9.39 5.41
CA ASN A 288 -19.86 -8.31 6.15
C ASN A 288 -19.40 -7.16 5.24
N LYS A 289 -20.32 -6.65 4.42
CA LYS A 289 -20.02 -5.52 3.54
C LYS A 289 -19.80 -4.24 4.36
N TRP A 290 -18.83 -3.41 4.04
CA TRP A 290 -17.95 -3.36 2.87
C TRP A 290 -16.49 -3.56 3.32
N THR A 291 -16.18 -4.72 3.88
CA THR A 291 -14.84 -5.10 4.38
C THR A 291 -14.15 -6.03 3.39
N ALA A 292 -12.85 -6.23 3.56
CA ALA A 292 -12.00 -7.09 2.73
C ALA A 292 -12.27 -6.91 1.22
N GLY A 293 -12.24 -5.66 0.76
CA GLY A 293 -12.59 -5.29 -0.60
C GLY A 293 -11.99 -3.96 -1.04
N ILE A 294 -12.39 -3.46 -2.19
CA ILE A 294 -11.92 -2.22 -2.80
C ILE A 294 -13.07 -1.30 -3.17
N PHE A 295 -12.95 -0.03 -2.81
CA PHE A 295 -13.80 1.05 -3.30
C PHE A 295 -13.14 1.83 -4.43
N ALA A 296 -13.96 2.23 -5.43
CA ALA A 296 -13.69 3.39 -6.26
C ALA A 296 -14.58 4.55 -5.81
N ARG A 297 -13.97 5.72 -5.55
CA ARG A 297 -14.68 6.91 -5.08
C ARG A 297 -14.29 8.16 -5.85
N ASN A 298 -15.21 9.09 -5.93
CA ASN A 298 -14.87 10.46 -6.31
C ASN A 298 -14.13 11.15 -5.14
N PRO A 299 -12.88 11.63 -5.31
CA PRO A 299 -12.12 12.23 -4.21
C PRO A 299 -12.67 13.59 -3.78
N ASP A 300 -13.42 14.28 -4.64
CA ASP A 300 -13.94 15.62 -4.35
C ASP A 300 -15.14 15.58 -3.41
N THR A 301 -15.97 14.55 -3.52
CA THR A 301 -17.23 14.44 -2.79
C THR A 301 -17.28 13.26 -1.81
N GLY A 302 -16.35 12.32 -1.91
CA GLY A 302 -16.36 11.04 -1.19
C GLY A 302 -17.41 10.03 -1.71
N ALA A 303 -18.19 10.37 -2.74
CA ALA A 303 -19.23 9.49 -3.26
C ALA A 303 -18.64 8.20 -3.87
N ALA A 304 -19.12 7.03 -3.40
CA ALA A 304 -18.75 5.74 -3.94
C ALA A 304 -19.27 5.59 -5.38
N LYS A 305 -18.46 5.00 -6.26
CA LYS A 305 -18.82 4.69 -7.65
C LYS A 305 -19.06 3.22 -7.85
N TRP A 306 -18.18 2.37 -7.34
CA TRP A 306 -18.33 0.93 -7.31
C TRP A 306 -17.52 0.34 -6.15
N PHE A 307 -17.80 -0.93 -5.85
CA PHE A 307 -17.09 -1.74 -4.88
C PHE A 307 -16.93 -3.16 -5.41
N TYR A 308 -15.85 -3.83 -5.03
CA TYR A 308 -15.64 -5.25 -5.20
C TYR A 308 -15.08 -5.85 -3.92
N GLN A 309 -15.59 -7.01 -3.50
CA GLN A 309 -15.18 -7.68 -2.28
C GLN A 309 -14.29 -8.88 -2.61
N TRP A 310 -13.01 -8.80 -2.20
CA TRP A 310 -12.03 -9.88 -2.40
C TRP A 310 -12.39 -11.13 -1.62
N SER A 311 -12.77 -10.95 -0.35
CA SER A 311 -13.04 -12.02 0.61
C SER A 311 -14.38 -11.78 1.33
N PRO A 312 -15.55 -12.10 0.68
CA PRO A 312 -16.84 -12.05 1.36
C PRO A 312 -16.87 -12.97 2.57
N HIS A 313 -17.39 -12.50 3.72
CA HIS A 313 -17.38 -13.25 4.98
C HIS A 313 -15.96 -13.73 5.34
N ASP A 314 -14.98 -12.86 5.25
CA ASP A 314 -13.58 -13.24 5.50
C ASP A 314 -13.43 -14.04 6.80
N LEU A 315 -12.64 -15.10 6.74
CA LEU A 315 -12.46 -16.11 7.80
C LEU A 315 -11.03 -16.11 8.35
N PHE A 316 -10.09 -15.32 7.75
CA PHE A 316 -8.67 -15.58 7.85
C PHE A 316 -7.85 -14.32 8.15
N ASP A 317 -8.48 -13.15 8.35
CA ASP A 317 -7.81 -11.85 8.43
C ASP A 317 -7.24 -11.36 7.08
N TYR A 318 -7.97 -11.63 6.00
CA TYR A 318 -7.52 -11.20 4.68
C TYR A 318 -7.94 -9.75 4.38
N ASP A 319 -7.08 -8.82 4.83
CA ASP A 319 -7.22 -7.39 4.55
C ASP A 319 -7.13 -7.09 3.04
N GLY A 320 -8.07 -6.31 2.52
CA GLY A 320 -8.03 -5.85 1.14
C GLY A 320 -7.22 -4.56 0.91
N VAL A 321 -6.33 -4.18 1.82
CA VAL A 321 -5.68 -2.85 1.86
C VAL A 321 -4.38 -2.73 1.07
N ASN A 322 -3.91 -3.81 0.44
CA ASN A 322 -2.72 -3.80 -0.38
C ASN A 322 -2.84 -2.78 -1.52
N GLU A 323 -1.72 -2.40 -2.13
CA GLU A 323 -1.73 -1.40 -3.20
C GLU A 323 -2.52 -1.87 -4.43
N ASN A 324 -3.19 -0.90 -5.04
CA ASN A 324 -3.82 -1.04 -6.35
C ASN A 324 -2.89 -0.37 -7.37
N VAL A 325 -2.26 -1.15 -8.24
CA VAL A 325 -1.34 -0.64 -9.26
C VAL A 325 -2.12 -0.38 -10.54
N LEU A 326 -2.11 0.88 -11.01
CA LEU A 326 -2.89 1.31 -12.17
C LEU A 326 -2.03 1.31 -13.43
N PHE A 327 -2.51 0.67 -14.49
CA PHE A 327 -1.87 0.69 -15.81
C PHE A 327 -2.89 0.37 -16.92
N GLU A 328 -2.43 0.26 -18.16
CA GLU A 328 -3.26 -0.11 -19.29
C GLU A 328 -2.80 -1.45 -19.87
N LEU A 329 -3.75 -2.30 -20.28
CA LEU A 329 -3.51 -3.57 -20.95
C LEU A 329 -4.27 -3.68 -22.25
N GLN A 330 -3.66 -4.36 -23.23
CA GLN A 330 -4.34 -4.79 -24.45
C GLN A 330 -5.09 -6.11 -24.17
N ILE A 331 -6.42 -6.05 -24.17
CA ILE A 331 -7.29 -7.22 -23.92
C ILE A 331 -8.30 -7.31 -25.06
N GLY A 332 -8.29 -8.43 -25.79
CA GLY A 332 -9.20 -8.61 -26.92
C GLY A 332 -9.07 -7.57 -28.04
N GLY A 333 -7.87 -6.99 -28.22
CA GLY A 333 -7.60 -5.94 -29.22
C GLY A 333 -8.04 -4.53 -28.80
N GLN A 334 -8.47 -4.35 -27.56
CA GLN A 334 -8.83 -3.05 -26.98
C GLN A 334 -7.91 -2.69 -25.82
N THR A 335 -7.57 -1.41 -25.69
CA THR A 335 -6.86 -0.89 -24.51
C THR A 335 -7.86 -0.77 -23.35
N ARG A 336 -7.63 -1.53 -22.29
CA ARG A 336 -8.43 -1.48 -21.05
C ARG A 336 -7.63 -0.77 -19.96
N LYS A 337 -8.28 0.14 -19.25
CA LYS A 337 -7.76 0.77 -18.02
C LYS A 337 -7.93 -0.23 -16.90
N VAL A 338 -6.82 -0.78 -16.39
CA VAL A 338 -6.86 -1.83 -15.38
C VAL A 338 -6.21 -1.39 -14.08
N LEU A 339 -6.55 -2.08 -13.01
CA LEU A 339 -5.78 -2.13 -11.78
C LEU A 339 -5.40 -3.58 -11.48
N ALA A 340 -4.17 -3.78 -10.98
CA ALA A 340 -3.72 -5.06 -10.44
C ALA A 340 -3.63 -4.97 -8.91
N HIS A 341 -4.10 -6.02 -8.23
CA HIS A 341 -4.11 -6.12 -6.78
C HIS A 341 -3.70 -7.53 -6.36
N ALA A 342 -2.54 -7.65 -5.70
CA ALA A 342 -2.10 -8.90 -5.07
C ALA A 342 -2.68 -8.93 -3.66
N ASP A 343 -3.77 -9.69 -3.47
CA ASP A 343 -4.55 -9.72 -2.25
C ASP A 343 -3.95 -10.67 -1.20
N ARG A 344 -4.26 -10.44 0.09
CA ARG A 344 -3.88 -11.35 1.19
C ARG A 344 -4.39 -12.78 0.97
N ASN A 345 -5.54 -12.96 0.31
CA ASN A 345 -6.11 -14.29 0.03
C ASN A 345 -5.27 -15.12 -0.97
N GLY A 346 -4.16 -14.56 -1.46
CA GLY A 346 -3.19 -15.24 -2.32
C GLY A 346 -3.49 -15.18 -3.81
N TYR A 347 -4.54 -14.47 -4.22
CA TYR A 347 -4.85 -14.24 -5.63
C TYR A 347 -4.38 -12.87 -6.09
N LEU A 348 -3.80 -12.82 -7.28
CA LEU A 348 -3.60 -11.58 -8.03
C LEU A 348 -4.85 -11.34 -8.89
N TYR A 349 -5.52 -10.25 -8.60
CA TYR A 349 -6.67 -9.78 -9.36
C TYR A 349 -6.27 -8.70 -10.36
N VAL A 350 -6.83 -8.76 -11.56
CA VAL A 350 -6.81 -7.67 -12.53
C VAL A 350 -8.24 -7.25 -12.79
N LEU A 351 -8.57 -6.00 -12.46
CA LEU A 351 -9.90 -5.44 -12.64
C LEU A 351 -9.90 -4.36 -13.72
N ASP A 352 -11.01 -4.24 -14.43
CA ASP A 352 -11.33 -3.01 -15.13
C ASP A 352 -11.61 -1.91 -14.09
N ARG A 353 -10.73 -0.90 -14.02
CA ARG A 353 -10.82 0.13 -12.97
C ARG A 353 -11.94 1.15 -13.18
N VAL A 354 -12.58 1.13 -14.36
CA VAL A 354 -13.75 1.98 -14.63
C VAL A 354 -15.01 1.39 -14.02
N THR A 355 -15.15 0.05 -14.09
CA THR A 355 -16.40 -0.65 -13.74
C THR A 355 -16.33 -1.50 -12.49
N GLY A 356 -15.13 -1.93 -12.08
CA GLY A 356 -14.92 -2.92 -11.01
C GLY A 356 -15.10 -4.38 -11.47
N GLU A 357 -15.20 -4.65 -12.78
CA GLU A 357 -15.24 -6.00 -13.35
C GLU A 357 -13.91 -6.72 -13.13
N VAL A 358 -13.93 -7.93 -12.59
CA VAL A 358 -12.74 -8.80 -12.48
C VAL A 358 -12.47 -9.44 -13.83
N LEU A 359 -11.36 -9.07 -14.45
CA LEU A 359 -10.93 -9.59 -15.75
C LEU A 359 -10.14 -10.90 -15.60
N SER A 360 -9.38 -11.01 -14.50
CA SER A 360 -8.70 -12.26 -14.12
C SER A 360 -8.44 -12.30 -12.61
N ALA A 361 -8.40 -13.51 -12.06
CA ALA A 361 -7.99 -13.82 -10.70
C ALA A 361 -7.17 -15.11 -10.71
N THR A 362 -5.88 -15.03 -10.37
CA THR A 362 -4.93 -16.14 -10.46
C THR A 362 -4.11 -16.23 -9.18
N PRO A 363 -3.96 -17.41 -8.57
CA PRO A 363 -3.13 -17.55 -7.37
C PRO A 363 -1.66 -17.25 -7.69
N PHE A 364 -1.03 -16.36 -6.90
CA PHE A 364 0.40 -16.03 -7.03
C PHE A 364 1.25 -16.69 -5.94
N VAL A 365 0.61 -17.32 -4.96
CA VAL A 365 1.21 -18.14 -3.90
C VAL A 365 0.47 -19.46 -3.79
N HIS A 366 0.95 -20.35 -2.91
CA HIS A 366 0.19 -21.55 -2.56
C HIS A 366 -1.09 -21.19 -1.81
N VAL A 367 -2.26 -21.54 -2.38
CA VAL A 367 -3.58 -21.29 -1.80
C VAL A 367 -4.34 -22.60 -1.66
N ASN A 368 -4.88 -22.88 -0.46
CA ASN A 368 -5.76 -24.01 -0.22
C ASN A 368 -7.10 -23.61 0.45
N THR A 369 -7.28 -22.32 0.73
CA THR A 369 -8.51 -21.74 1.31
C THR A 369 -9.57 -21.44 0.26
N ILE A 370 -9.16 -21.17 -0.98
CA ILE A 370 -9.99 -20.81 -2.13
C ILE A 370 -9.58 -21.72 -3.29
N SER A 371 -10.53 -22.39 -3.90
CA SER A 371 -10.29 -23.28 -5.06
C SER A 371 -10.32 -22.55 -6.40
N SER A 372 -11.09 -21.46 -6.50
CA SER A 372 -11.20 -20.60 -7.68
C SER A 372 -11.98 -19.33 -7.34
N VAL A 373 -11.92 -18.33 -8.22
CA VAL A 373 -12.81 -17.17 -8.21
C VAL A 373 -13.74 -17.30 -9.41
N ASP A 374 -15.03 -17.26 -9.15
CA ASP A 374 -16.07 -17.24 -10.19
C ASP A 374 -16.16 -15.81 -10.77
N LEU A 375 -15.76 -15.64 -12.03
CA LEU A 375 -15.73 -14.32 -12.67
C LEU A 375 -17.13 -13.79 -13.03
N GLU A 376 -18.16 -14.65 -13.12
CA GLU A 376 -19.54 -14.21 -13.39
C GLU A 376 -20.17 -13.55 -12.17
N THR A 377 -19.88 -14.08 -10.99
CA THR A 377 -20.41 -13.58 -9.72
C THR A 377 -19.43 -12.72 -8.94
N GLY A 378 -18.16 -12.77 -9.30
CA GLY A 378 -17.05 -12.12 -8.58
C GLY A 378 -16.71 -12.81 -7.26
N ARG A 379 -17.21 -14.01 -6.96
CA ARG A 379 -17.06 -14.62 -5.64
C ARG A 379 -16.00 -15.72 -5.60
N PRO A 380 -15.19 -15.77 -4.52
CA PRO A 380 -14.30 -16.90 -4.28
C PRO A 380 -15.10 -18.14 -3.87
N ASN A 381 -14.66 -19.31 -4.35
CA ASN A 381 -15.17 -20.62 -3.95
C ASN A 381 -14.31 -21.15 -2.79
N TYR A 382 -14.75 -20.92 -1.56
CA TYR A 382 -14.05 -21.35 -0.35
C TYR A 382 -14.03 -22.88 -0.20
N VAL A 383 -12.90 -23.39 0.33
CA VAL A 383 -12.72 -24.81 0.67
C VAL A 383 -13.23 -25.04 2.09
N ASP A 384 -14.36 -25.71 2.26
CA ASP A 384 -15.04 -25.92 3.56
C ASP A 384 -14.13 -26.56 4.62
N ALA A 385 -13.25 -27.46 4.22
CA ALA A 385 -12.32 -28.13 5.13
C ALA A 385 -11.26 -27.20 5.77
N LYS A 386 -11.11 -25.98 5.20
CA LYS A 386 -10.15 -24.96 5.65
C LYS A 386 -10.79 -23.80 6.42
N LYS A 387 -12.10 -23.84 6.64
CA LYS A 387 -12.81 -22.81 7.41
C LYS A 387 -12.55 -22.96 8.91
N PRO A 388 -11.97 -21.98 9.60
CA PRO A 388 -11.83 -21.98 11.05
C PRO A 388 -13.21 -22.10 11.72
N THR A 389 -13.28 -22.92 12.76
CA THR A 389 -14.51 -23.16 13.54
C THR A 389 -14.19 -23.20 15.04
N MET A 390 -15.18 -22.86 15.87
CA MET A 390 -15.02 -22.89 17.31
C MET A 390 -14.82 -24.33 17.82
N GLY A 391 -13.88 -24.49 18.77
CA GLY A 391 -13.60 -25.76 19.44
C GLY A 391 -12.87 -26.78 18.57
N LYS A 392 -12.33 -26.36 17.42
CA LYS A 392 -11.56 -27.23 16.52
C LYS A 392 -10.41 -26.48 15.87
N THR A 393 -9.19 -26.97 16.07
CA THR A 393 -8.04 -26.47 15.31
C THR A 393 -8.11 -26.97 13.87
N VAL A 394 -8.25 -26.04 12.91
CA VAL A 394 -8.14 -26.30 11.47
C VAL A 394 -6.67 -26.11 11.08
N ARG A 395 -6.09 -27.17 10.49
CA ARG A 395 -4.65 -27.21 10.20
C ARG A 395 -4.33 -26.82 8.76
N ASP A 396 -3.10 -26.31 8.59
CA ASP A 396 -2.50 -26.05 7.29
C ASP A 396 -3.41 -25.18 6.40
N ILE A 397 -3.82 -24.03 6.93
CA ILE A 397 -4.54 -22.97 6.19
C ILE A 397 -3.49 -22.15 5.46
N CYS A 398 -3.57 -22.09 4.13
CA CYS A 398 -2.61 -21.36 3.28
C CYS A 398 -3.37 -20.45 2.30
N PRO A 399 -2.97 -19.17 2.20
CA PRO A 399 -1.96 -18.47 3.01
C PRO A 399 -2.42 -18.23 4.46
N HIS A 400 -1.46 -17.84 5.32
CA HIS A 400 -1.72 -17.48 6.73
C HIS A 400 -2.43 -16.11 6.85
N ALA A 401 -2.70 -15.64 8.09
CA ALA A 401 -3.41 -14.38 8.35
C ALA A 401 -2.72 -13.13 7.75
N GLY A 402 -1.39 -13.05 7.75
CA GLY A 402 -0.67 -12.00 7.02
C GLY A 402 -0.76 -12.12 5.49
N GLY A 403 -1.49 -13.12 4.99
CA GLY A 403 -1.78 -13.33 3.57
C GLY A 403 -0.63 -13.87 2.75
N GLY A 404 -0.87 -14.07 1.46
CA GLY A 404 0.19 -14.29 0.47
C GLY A 404 1.12 -13.08 0.39
N LYS A 405 0.57 -11.88 0.55
CA LYS A 405 1.26 -10.58 0.63
C LYS A 405 0.51 -9.71 1.63
N ASP A 406 1.22 -8.86 2.37
CA ASP A 406 0.66 -7.85 3.27
C ASP A 406 0.84 -6.44 2.64
N TRP A 407 1.04 -5.40 3.46
CA TRP A 407 1.15 -4.00 3.07
C TRP A 407 2.36 -3.69 2.15
N GLN A 408 3.44 -4.48 2.20
CA GLN A 408 4.67 -4.22 1.43
C GLN A 408 4.37 -4.10 -0.08
N PRO A 409 4.67 -2.94 -0.70
CA PRO A 409 4.14 -2.68 -2.02
C PRO A 409 4.97 -3.30 -3.14
N SER A 410 4.27 -3.76 -4.17
CA SER A 410 4.83 -4.20 -5.45
C SER A 410 5.30 -3.02 -6.30
N ALA A 411 6.10 -3.30 -7.34
CA ALA A 411 6.42 -2.34 -8.39
C ALA A 411 5.99 -2.88 -9.75
N TYR A 412 5.56 -2.00 -10.65
CA TYR A 412 5.23 -2.36 -12.04
C TYR A 412 6.17 -1.67 -13.01
N SER A 413 6.70 -2.41 -13.98
CA SER A 413 7.51 -1.82 -15.06
C SER A 413 6.75 -1.79 -16.37
N PRO A 414 6.54 -0.61 -16.96
CA PRO A 414 5.94 -0.48 -18.29
C PRO A 414 6.87 -1.00 -19.42
N ILE A 415 8.13 -1.31 -19.10
CA ILE A 415 9.12 -1.84 -20.07
C ILE A 415 9.02 -3.36 -20.18
N THR A 416 8.95 -4.06 -19.05
CA THR A 416 8.86 -5.53 -19.00
C THR A 416 7.41 -6.02 -18.97
N HIS A 417 6.46 -5.16 -18.61
CA HIS A 417 5.08 -5.50 -18.27
C HIS A 417 4.96 -6.50 -17.12
N TYR A 418 5.97 -6.52 -16.22
CA TYR A 418 5.95 -7.35 -15.02
C TYR A 418 5.54 -6.54 -13.78
N LEU A 419 4.75 -7.18 -12.93
CA LEU A 419 4.50 -6.76 -11.56
C LEU A 419 5.48 -7.51 -10.66
N TYR A 420 6.34 -6.79 -9.94
CA TYR A 420 7.33 -7.34 -9.01
C TYR A 420 6.76 -7.38 -7.62
N ILE A 421 6.44 -8.59 -7.14
CA ILE A 421 5.65 -8.82 -5.93
C ILE A 421 6.57 -9.32 -4.82
N PRO A 422 6.84 -8.52 -3.77
CA PRO A 422 7.42 -9.02 -2.53
C PRO A 422 6.35 -9.76 -1.73
N HIS A 423 6.58 -11.03 -1.36
CA HIS A 423 5.54 -11.80 -0.69
C HIS A 423 6.10 -12.89 0.23
N GLN A 424 5.22 -13.58 0.94
CA GLN A 424 5.52 -14.63 1.88
C GLN A 424 4.90 -15.97 1.46
N ASN A 425 5.55 -17.06 1.90
CA ASN A 425 5.11 -18.44 1.72
C ASN A 425 4.91 -19.07 3.09
N LEU A 426 3.82 -18.67 3.75
CA LEU A 426 3.47 -19.13 5.09
C LEU A 426 2.05 -19.70 5.13
N CYS A 427 1.85 -20.66 6.03
CA CYS A 427 0.56 -21.25 6.36
C CYS A 427 0.32 -21.15 7.88
N GLN A 428 -0.88 -21.50 8.34
CA GLN A 428 -1.23 -21.48 9.76
C GLN A 428 -2.15 -22.63 10.16
N ASP A 429 -2.07 -22.98 11.45
CA ASP A 429 -3.10 -23.71 12.15
C ASP A 429 -3.94 -22.67 12.93
N GLU A 430 -5.26 -22.76 12.85
CA GLU A 430 -6.15 -21.80 13.48
C GLU A 430 -7.33 -22.47 14.18
N GLU A 431 -7.68 -21.93 15.35
CA GLU A 431 -8.90 -22.24 16.07
C GLU A 431 -9.67 -20.94 16.34
N ALA A 432 -10.90 -20.84 15.84
CA ALA A 432 -11.78 -19.75 16.18
C ALA A 432 -12.19 -19.82 17.66
N VAL A 433 -12.08 -18.71 18.37
CA VAL A 433 -12.47 -18.58 19.78
C VAL A 433 -13.45 -17.43 19.97
N SER A 434 -14.23 -17.46 21.05
CA SER A 434 -15.16 -16.38 21.35
C SER A 434 -14.41 -15.12 21.73
N ALA A 435 -14.76 -13.98 21.15
CA ALA A 435 -14.27 -12.66 21.49
C ALA A 435 -15.41 -11.78 22.02
N ASN A 436 -15.15 -11.02 23.07
CA ASN A 436 -16.06 -10.01 23.61
C ASN A 436 -15.46 -8.63 23.37
N TYR A 437 -16.26 -7.70 22.85
CA TYR A 437 -15.80 -6.35 22.61
C TYR A 437 -15.70 -5.55 23.90
N ILE A 438 -14.49 -5.04 24.16
CA ILE A 438 -14.22 -4.02 25.17
C ILE A 438 -13.37 -2.95 24.49
N ALA A 439 -13.82 -1.68 24.52
CA ALA A 439 -13.13 -0.58 23.85
C ALA A 439 -11.66 -0.49 24.28
N GLY A 440 -10.74 -0.34 23.31
CA GLY A 440 -9.30 -0.23 23.57
C GLY A 440 -8.61 -1.54 23.97
N THR A 441 -9.28 -2.68 23.84
CA THR A 441 -8.67 -4.01 24.08
C THR A 441 -8.76 -4.88 22.81
N PRO A 442 -7.86 -5.88 22.66
CA PRO A 442 -7.89 -6.78 21.50
C PRO A 442 -9.23 -7.50 21.32
N TYR A 443 -9.75 -7.49 20.10
CA TYR A 443 -11.00 -8.10 19.67
C TYR A 443 -10.74 -9.04 18.48
N VAL A 444 -9.82 -10.00 18.65
CA VAL A 444 -9.32 -10.89 17.58
C VAL A 444 -10.25 -12.09 17.39
N GLY A 445 -10.39 -12.96 18.37
CA GLY A 445 -11.28 -14.14 18.28
C GLY A 445 -10.66 -15.34 17.57
N ALA A 446 -9.35 -15.47 17.56
CA ALA A 446 -8.62 -16.59 16.98
C ALA A 446 -7.36 -16.92 17.78
N ASN A 447 -7.02 -18.22 17.85
CA ASN A 447 -5.71 -18.74 18.24
C ASN A 447 -5.00 -19.21 16.98
N VAL A 448 -3.78 -18.69 16.74
CA VAL A 448 -3.03 -18.93 15.49
C VAL A 448 -1.62 -19.42 15.78
N VAL A 449 -1.19 -20.46 15.05
CA VAL A 449 0.20 -20.92 15.00
C VAL A 449 0.64 -20.95 13.54
N MET A 450 1.69 -20.20 13.21
CA MET A 450 2.19 -20.09 11.83
C MET A 450 3.35 -21.05 11.58
N HIS A 451 3.47 -21.48 10.33
CA HIS A 451 4.58 -22.33 9.86
C HIS A 451 4.91 -22.02 8.39
N ALA A 452 6.10 -22.43 7.93
CA ALA A 452 6.49 -22.30 6.53
C ALA A 452 5.55 -23.08 5.62
N GLY A 453 5.23 -22.51 4.47
CA GLY A 453 4.47 -23.17 3.42
C GLY A 453 5.29 -24.23 2.66
N PRO A 454 4.76 -24.75 1.53
CA PRO A 454 5.45 -25.76 0.73
C PRO A 454 6.87 -25.35 0.34
N GLY A 455 7.81 -26.30 0.42
CA GLY A 455 9.24 -26.07 0.10
C GLY A 455 10.07 -25.50 1.25
N GLY A 456 9.45 -25.09 2.38
CA GLY A 456 10.14 -24.72 3.63
C GLY A 456 10.78 -23.31 3.65
N HIS A 457 10.84 -22.58 2.54
CA HIS A 457 11.22 -21.17 2.52
C HIS A 457 10.05 -20.30 2.97
N ARG A 458 10.33 -19.14 3.56
CA ARG A 458 9.28 -18.26 4.12
C ARG A 458 9.00 -17.02 3.27
N GLY A 459 9.93 -16.62 2.41
CA GLY A 459 9.78 -15.48 1.53
C GLY A 459 9.95 -15.84 0.07
N VAL A 460 9.30 -15.06 -0.79
CA VAL A 460 9.47 -15.13 -2.25
C VAL A 460 9.42 -13.72 -2.83
N PHE A 461 10.20 -13.48 -3.87
CA PHE A 461 10.11 -12.28 -4.70
C PHE A 461 9.83 -12.71 -6.13
N THR A 462 8.65 -12.36 -6.65
CA THR A 462 8.16 -12.83 -7.95
C THR A 462 8.07 -11.68 -8.95
N ALA A 463 8.56 -11.87 -10.17
CA ALA A 463 8.13 -11.09 -11.32
C ALA A 463 6.95 -11.79 -11.98
N TRP A 464 5.81 -11.17 -11.93
CA TRP A 464 4.58 -11.69 -12.52
C TRP A 464 4.30 -11.04 -13.86
N ASP A 465 4.22 -11.85 -14.91
CA ASP A 465 3.76 -11.40 -16.22
C ASP A 465 2.24 -11.22 -16.18
N VAL A 466 1.79 -9.97 -16.18
CA VAL A 466 0.36 -9.64 -16.03
C VAL A 466 -0.46 -9.98 -17.29
N VAL A 467 0.19 -10.14 -18.45
CA VAL A 467 -0.45 -10.53 -19.71
C VAL A 467 -0.60 -12.05 -19.78
N ALA A 468 0.47 -12.78 -19.45
CA ALA A 468 0.46 -14.24 -19.44
C ALA A 468 -0.19 -14.85 -18.20
N ALA A 469 -0.49 -14.03 -17.18
CA ALA A 469 -1.06 -14.41 -15.89
C ALA A 469 -0.29 -15.55 -15.19
N LYS A 470 1.05 -15.44 -15.16
CA LYS A 470 1.96 -16.42 -14.54
C LYS A 470 3.27 -15.79 -14.11
N PRO A 471 4.03 -16.42 -13.21
CA PRO A 471 5.38 -15.98 -12.89
C PRO A 471 6.29 -16.06 -14.12
N ALA A 472 7.06 -14.97 -14.37
CA ALA A 472 8.16 -14.94 -15.33
C ALA A 472 9.43 -15.50 -14.69
N TRP A 473 9.67 -15.14 -13.42
CA TRP A 473 10.75 -15.69 -12.59
C TRP A 473 10.44 -15.48 -11.10
N GLU A 474 11.08 -16.25 -10.23
CA GLU A 474 10.93 -16.19 -8.77
C GLU A 474 12.28 -16.34 -8.07
N ILE A 475 12.40 -15.69 -6.91
CA ILE A 475 13.55 -15.80 -5.99
C ILE A 475 13.01 -16.18 -4.63
N THR A 476 13.50 -17.29 -4.07
CA THR A 476 13.16 -17.69 -2.69
C THR A 476 14.08 -17.02 -1.68
N GLU A 477 13.51 -16.60 -0.55
CA GLU A 477 14.22 -15.97 0.56
C GLU A 477 13.96 -16.73 1.87
N ASN A 478 14.93 -16.67 2.78
CA ASN A 478 14.82 -17.36 4.08
C ASN A 478 13.69 -16.82 4.95
N PHE A 479 13.45 -15.50 4.88
CA PHE A 479 12.41 -14.79 5.62
C PHE A 479 11.43 -14.14 4.64
N PRO A 480 10.20 -13.80 5.08
CA PRO A 480 9.25 -13.03 4.27
C PRO A 480 9.92 -11.82 3.61
N VAL A 481 9.59 -11.52 2.36
CA VAL A 481 10.05 -10.28 1.72
C VAL A 481 9.09 -9.17 2.16
N TRP A 482 9.46 -8.47 3.24
CA TRP A 482 8.59 -7.49 3.92
C TRP A 482 8.89 -6.04 3.53
N SER A 483 9.81 -5.81 2.58
CA SER A 483 10.11 -4.49 2.01
C SER A 483 9.27 -4.21 0.77
N GLY A 484 9.09 -2.92 0.43
CA GLY A 484 8.59 -2.56 -0.89
C GLY A 484 9.58 -2.89 -2.01
N ALA A 485 9.07 -2.95 -3.24
CA ALA A 485 9.85 -3.06 -4.46
C ALA A 485 9.99 -1.71 -5.18
N LEU A 486 11.08 -1.54 -5.95
CA LEU A 486 11.32 -0.42 -6.85
C LEU A 486 11.81 -0.97 -8.19
N ALA A 487 11.13 -0.63 -9.29
CA ALA A 487 11.59 -0.91 -10.64
C ALA A 487 12.17 0.34 -11.31
N THR A 488 13.18 0.20 -12.18
CA THR A 488 13.80 1.33 -12.87
C THR A 488 13.91 1.10 -14.38
N ALA A 489 13.96 2.19 -15.16
CA ALA A 489 14.18 2.13 -16.59
C ALA A 489 15.60 1.62 -16.96
N GLY A 490 16.51 1.51 -15.98
CA GLY A 490 17.81 0.86 -16.15
C GLY A 490 17.77 -0.67 -16.19
N GLY A 491 16.58 -1.27 -16.16
CA GLY A 491 16.39 -2.72 -16.20
C GLY A 491 16.68 -3.41 -14.86
N LEU A 492 16.50 -2.71 -13.77
CA LEU A 492 16.76 -3.19 -12.42
C LEU A 492 15.50 -3.19 -11.56
N VAL A 493 15.47 -4.13 -10.62
CA VAL A 493 14.51 -4.12 -9.50
C VAL A 493 15.28 -4.16 -8.19
N PHE A 494 14.89 -3.29 -7.25
CA PHE A 494 15.48 -3.21 -5.92
C PHE A 494 14.45 -3.66 -4.87
N TYR A 495 14.92 -4.43 -3.88
CA TYR A 495 14.13 -4.82 -2.70
C TYR A 495 15.04 -5.12 -1.52
N GLY A 496 14.47 -5.13 -0.32
CA GLY A 496 15.17 -5.47 0.92
C GLY A 496 14.74 -6.82 1.48
N THR A 497 15.55 -7.39 2.37
CA THR A 497 15.23 -8.62 3.11
C THR A 497 15.23 -8.37 4.62
N MET A 498 14.48 -9.15 5.37
CA MET A 498 14.38 -8.99 6.83
C MET A 498 15.68 -9.31 7.57
N ASP A 499 16.57 -10.09 6.97
CA ASP A 499 17.92 -10.32 7.47
C ASP A 499 18.93 -9.25 7.01
N GLY A 500 18.48 -8.15 6.38
CA GLY A 500 19.26 -6.93 6.15
C GLY A 500 20.01 -6.85 4.83
N TRP A 501 19.66 -7.61 3.80
CA TRP A 501 20.21 -7.43 2.45
C TRP A 501 19.39 -6.44 1.65
N PHE A 502 20.03 -5.44 1.06
CA PHE A 502 19.48 -4.62 0.00
C PHE A 502 19.99 -5.17 -1.33
N LYS A 503 19.09 -5.60 -2.19
CA LYS A 503 19.41 -6.33 -3.42
C LYS A 503 18.99 -5.55 -4.66
N ALA A 504 19.80 -5.64 -5.72
CA ALA A 504 19.44 -5.24 -7.08
C ALA A 504 19.49 -6.48 -7.98
N VAL A 505 18.38 -6.76 -8.64
CA VAL A 505 18.24 -7.90 -9.57
C VAL A 505 17.91 -7.42 -10.97
N ASP A 506 18.27 -8.21 -11.96
CA ASP A 506 17.88 -8.00 -13.36
C ASP A 506 16.36 -8.13 -13.51
N ALA A 507 15.72 -7.07 -13.98
CA ALA A 507 14.27 -6.99 -14.10
C ALA A 507 13.67 -8.08 -15.02
N SER A 508 14.43 -8.57 -15.98
CA SER A 508 13.95 -9.54 -16.99
C SER A 508 14.02 -11.00 -16.53
N ASN A 509 14.95 -11.34 -15.62
CA ASN A 509 15.24 -12.74 -15.29
C ASN A 509 15.55 -13.04 -13.82
N GLY A 510 15.51 -12.03 -12.94
CA GLY A 510 15.71 -12.19 -11.50
C GLY A 510 17.15 -12.44 -11.04
N ARG A 511 18.14 -12.40 -11.96
CA ARG A 511 19.53 -12.65 -11.61
C ARG A 511 20.03 -11.57 -10.64
N LEU A 512 20.56 -11.96 -9.48
CA LEU A 512 21.21 -11.06 -8.53
C LEU A 512 22.43 -10.39 -9.18
N LEU A 513 22.45 -9.05 -9.20
CA LEU A 513 23.50 -8.25 -9.82
C LEU A 513 24.35 -7.52 -8.78
N TRP A 514 23.73 -7.06 -7.70
CA TRP A 514 24.38 -6.32 -6.64
C TRP A 514 23.61 -6.51 -5.32
N GLN A 515 24.34 -6.45 -4.22
CA GLN A 515 23.73 -6.44 -2.89
C GLN A 515 24.60 -5.70 -1.88
N PHE A 516 23.95 -5.16 -0.85
CA PHE A 516 24.55 -4.49 0.27
C PHE A 516 23.96 -5.01 1.59
N LYS A 517 24.82 -5.33 2.57
CA LYS A 517 24.37 -5.76 3.90
C LYS A 517 24.22 -4.54 4.81
N ALA A 518 22.99 -4.22 5.19
CA ALA A 518 22.67 -3.23 6.21
C ALA A 518 22.86 -3.80 7.62
N GLY A 519 22.97 -2.93 8.62
CA GLY A 519 23.09 -3.34 10.03
C GLY A 519 21.79 -3.85 10.65
N SER A 520 20.64 -3.66 9.98
CA SER A 520 19.31 -4.09 10.40
C SER A 520 18.51 -4.61 9.21
N GLY A 521 17.48 -5.38 9.47
CA GLY A 521 16.54 -5.82 8.45
C GLY A 521 15.92 -4.65 7.69
N ILE A 522 15.68 -4.85 6.40
CA ILE A 522 15.11 -3.84 5.51
C ILE A 522 13.65 -4.19 5.26
N ILE A 523 12.77 -3.38 5.83
CA ILE A 523 11.33 -3.41 5.59
C ILE A 523 10.84 -2.09 4.99
N GLY A 524 11.75 -1.11 4.79
CA GLY A 524 11.47 0.16 4.12
C GLY A 524 11.24 0.00 2.62
N GLN A 525 10.71 1.04 2.02
CA GLN A 525 10.43 1.09 0.59
C GLN A 525 11.59 1.79 -0.12
N PRO A 526 12.26 1.14 -1.10
CA PRO A 526 13.31 1.79 -1.87
C PRO A 526 12.72 2.82 -2.84
N VAL A 527 13.49 3.89 -3.09
CA VAL A 527 13.14 4.96 -4.02
C VAL A 527 14.34 5.30 -4.92
N SER A 528 14.06 5.88 -6.08
CA SER A 528 15.11 6.37 -6.99
C SER A 528 14.80 7.78 -7.47
N TYR A 529 15.76 8.69 -7.33
CA TYR A 529 15.60 10.10 -7.64
C TYR A 529 16.84 10.67 -8.32
N ARG A 530 16.71 11.83 -8.97
CA ARG A 530 17.81 12.61 -9.48
C ARG A 530 18.25 13.62 -8.43
N GLY A 531 19.52 13.58 -8.04
CA GLY A 531 20.10 14.54 -7.12
C GLY A 531 20.36 15.91 -7.77
N PRO A 532 20.63 16.95 -6.96
CA PRO A 532 20.96 18.28 -7.45
C PRO A 532 22.23 18.33 -8.34
N ASP A 533 23.12 17.36 -8.21
CA ASP A 533 24.30 17.16 -9.05
C ASP A 533 24.02 16.46 -10.38
N GLY A 534 22.75 16.15 -10.67
CA GLY A 534 22.30 15.48 -11.89
C GLY A 534 22.45 13.96 -11.89
N LYS A 535 23.05 13.34 -10.86
CA LYS A 535 23.22 11.89 -10.75
C LYS A 535 21.95 11.18 -10.30
N GLN A 536 21.80 9.92 -10.71
CA GLN A 536 20.77 9.03 -10.17
C GLN A 536 21.20 8.46 -8.82
N TYR A 537 20.29 8.53 -7.86
CA TYR A 537 20.42 7.94 -6.54
C TYR A 537 19.37 6.88 -6.30
N VAL A 538 19.72 5.89 -5.46
CA VAL A 538 18.77 4.89 -4.92
C VAL A 538 18.89 4.94 -3.40
N ALA A 539 17.76 5.06 -2.71
CA ALA A 539 17.71 5.20 -1.26
C ALA A 539 16.75 4.19 -0.63
N VAL A 540 17.08 3.73 0.59
CA VAL A 540 16.22 2.84 1.38
C VAL A 540 16.43 3.08 2.86
N LEU A 541 15.36 2.98 3.66
CA LEU A 541 15.40 2.90 5.12
C LEU A 541 15.57 1.43 5.56
N ALA A 542 16.50 1.22 6.50
CA ALA A 542 16.70 -0.06 7.17
C ALA A 542 16.39 0.08 8.67
N GLY A 543 15.58 -0.81 9.16
CA GLY A 543 15.16 -0.92 10.56
C GLY A 543 14.08 -1.99 10.63
N VAL A 544 14.44 -3.19 11.13
CA VAL A 544 13.52 -4.33 11.29
C VAL A 544 12.41 -4.00 12.27
N GLY A 545 11.22 -4.52 12.03
CA GLY A 545 10.02 -4.35 12.82
C GLY A 545 8.77 -4.67 12.00
N GLY A 546 7.69 -3.95 12.25
CA GLY A 546 6.39 -4.32 11.73
C GLY A 546 5.92 -5.65 12.34
N TRP A 547 4.80 -6.16 11.89
CA TRP A 547 4.23 -7.40 12.45
C TRP A 547 5.18 -8.60 12.31
N ALA A 548 5.73 -8.84 11.11
CA ALA A 548 6.67 -9.93 10.86
C ALA A 548 8.00 -9.79 11.62
N GLY A 549 8.44 -8.56 11.91
CA GLY A 549 9.69 -8.28 12.64
C GLY A 549 9.51 -8.05 14.14
N ALA A 550 8.30 -8.16 14.66
CA ALA A 550 7.98 -7.90 16.07
C ALA A 550 8.73 -8.83 17.05
N VAL A 551 9.15 -9.99 16.61
CA VAL A 551 10.02 -10.90 17.39
C VAL A 551 11.34 -10.24 17.78
N VAL A 552 11.85 -9.33 16.96
CA VAL A 552 13.08 -8.56 17.23
C VAL A 552 12.78 -7.31 18.06
N THR A 553 11.74 -6.54 17.70
CA THR A 553 11.42 -5.24 18.32
C THR A 553 10.57 -5.40 19.58
N GLY A 554 9.62 -6.32 19.60
CA GLY A 554 8.72 -6.62 20.71
C GLY A 554 9.30 -7.53 21.76
N LYS A 555 10.44 -8.18 21.49
CA LYS A 555 11.11 -9.16 22.37
C LYS A 555 10.16 -10.26 22.82
N PHE A 556 9.36 -10.81 21.90
CA PHE A 556 8.48 -11.93 22.18
C PHE A 556 9.27 -13.14 22.69
N ASP A 557 8.65 -13.91 23.59
CA ASP A 557 9.19 -15.22 23.93
C ASP A 557 9.02 -16.15 22.74
N THR A 558 10.10 -16.46 22.04
CA THR A 558 10.09 -17.31 20.84
C THR A 558 9.73 -18.78 21.14
N ARG A 559 9.61 -19.16 22.41
CA ARG A 559 9.07 -20.47 22.83
C ARG A 559 7.54 -20.49 22.81
N ASP A 560 6.91 -19.33 22.87
CA ASP A 560 5.47 -19.19 22.66
C ASP A 560 5.19 -19.06 21.15
N VAL A 561 4.80 -20.17 20.54
CA VAL A 561 4.53 -20.24 19.10
C VAL A 561 3.32 -19.43 18.66
N SER A 562 2.45 -19.02 19.59
CA SER A 562 1.28 -18.16 19.34
C SER A 562 1.56 -16.67 19.56
N ALA A 563 2.73 -16.30 20.11
CA ALA A 563 3.07 -14.91 20.36
C ALA A 563 2.96 -14.08 19.07
N GLY A 564 2.35 -12.88 19.17
CA GLY A 564 2.11 -12.00 18.01
C GLY A 564 1.23 -12.65 16.93
N ASN A 565 0.22 -13.44 17.33
CA ASN A 565 -0.66 -14.20 16.45
C ASN A 565 0.11 -15.16 15.51
N GLY A 566 1.11 -15.89 16.06
CA GLY A 566 1.87 -16.90 15.35
C GLY A 566 3.23 -16.48 14.80
N TRP A 567 3.50 -15.17 14.68
CA TRP A 567 4.80 -14.69 14.17
C TRP A 567 5.98 -15.05 15.08
N GLY A 568 5.78 -15.10 16.41
CA GLY A 568 6.80 -15.48 17.37
C GLY A 568 7.41 -16.84 17.10
N GLY A 569 6.60 -17.81 16.69
CA GLY A 569 7.05 -19.16 16.32
C GLY A 569 7.75 -19.21 14.97
N VAL A 570 7.10 -18.72 13.92
CA VAL A 570 7.61 -18.85 12.55
C VAL A 570 8.83 -17.98 12.27
N MET A 571 9.05 -16.91 13.07
CA MET A 571 10.20 -15.99 12.95
C MET A 571 11.19 -16.14 14.12
N ALA A 572 11.15 -17.23 14.89
CA ALA A 572 11.95 -17.44 16.09
C ALA A 572 13.46 -17.31 15.88
N ASP A 573 13.95 -17.61 14.69
CA ASP A 573 15.37 -17.53 14.31
C ASP A 573 15.80 -16.15 13.77
N LEU A 574 14.87 -15.24 13.45
CA LEU A 574 15.18 -13.91 12.89
C LEU A 574 16.14 -13.10 13.79
N PRO A 575 16.02 -13.09 15.14
CA PRO A 575 16.95 -12.36 16.01
C PRO A 575 18.41 -12.80 15.91
N ALA A 576 18.69 -13.99 15.38
CA ALA A 576 20.07 -14.45 15.13
C ALA A 576 20.65 -13.88 13.82
N HIS A 577 19.85 -13.26 12.97
CA HIS A 577 20.25 -12.78 11.64
C HIS A 577 20.22 -11.26 11.50
N THR A 578 19.52 -10.57 12.40
CA THR A 578 19.36 -9.12 12.36
C THR A 578 19.12 -8.54 13.75
N GLU A 579 19.47 -7.26 13.91
CA GLU A 579 19.24 -6.48 15.13
C GLU A 579 18.38 -5.26 14.83
N GLN A 580 17.88 -4.61 15.89
CA GLN A 580 17.17 -3.33 15.78
C GLN A 580 18.07 -2.26 15.13
N GLY A 581 17.50 -1.39 14.35
CA GLY A 581 18.21 -0.30 13.69
C GLY A 581 17.28 0.79 13.20
N GLY A 582 17.86 1.83 12.65
CA GLY A 582 17.13 2.95 12.06
C GLY A 582 18.05 3.82 11.23
N MET A 583 18.34 3.37 10.00
CA MET A 583 19.31 4.00 9.10
C MET A 583 18.73 4.21 7.71
N LEU A 584 18.94 5.39 7.18
CA LEU A 584 18.85 5.64 5.74
C LEU A 584 20.18 5.27 5.10
N TYR A 585 20.12 4.56 3.97
CA TYR A 585 21.26 4.33 3.08
C TYR A 585 20.94 4.88 1.70
N VAL A 586 21.90 5.62 1.12
CA VAL A 586 21.75 6.25 -0.21
C VAL A 586 22.96 5.90 -1.07
N PHE A 587 22.68 5.40 -2.27
CA PHE A 587 23.69 4.87 -3.19
C PHE A 587 23.66 5.63 -4.51
N SER A 588 24.84 5.78 -5.15
CA SER A 588 25.00 6.29 -6.51
C SER A 588 26.17 5.62 -7.21
N LEU A 589 26.30 5.81 -8.50
CA LEU A 589 27.54 5.53 -9.21
C LEU A 589 28.63 6.53 -8.79
N PRO A 590 29.91 6.16 -8.88
CA PRO A 590 31.06 7.02 -8.55
C PRO A 590 31.07 8.35 -9.27
#